data_36be40d3243185b53337d1a1f4d1fb6f
#
_entry.id   36be40d3243185b53337d1a1f4d1fb6f
#
_cell.length_a   1.000
_cell.length_b   1.000
_cell.length_c   1.000
_cell.angle_alpha   90.00
_cell.angle_beta   90.00
_cell.angle_gamma   90.00
#
_symmetry.space_group_name_H-M   'P 1'
#
loop_
_entity.id
_entity.type
_entity.pdbx_description
1 polymer ?
#
loop_
_entity_poly.entity_id
_entity_poly.type
_entity_poly.pdbx_seq_one_letter_code
_entity_poly.pdbx_strand_id
1 'polypeptide(L)'
;IYVLARCNINPAMAPTAEEVAKARKKEMKMSKDKLYAVFLSIFLIFCVMGSIYGGIASVTEAAAVGVLGAIFVAWFRNSYSWNLLQVALAGTMSTVGTIIWLILGAVAFVGIYNLIGGADFMRSLFSGLGLPAIGIVFVMMGILVILGTFMEWIAIAFITVPVFAPVVVGMAPELGLEPEWAAVWFGVLFAVSYTHLTLPTRYRV
;
A
#
# COMPACT_ATOMS: atom_id res chain seq x y z
N ILE A 1 -3.36 5.09 20.76
CA ILE A 1 -2.97 4.57 22.10
C ILE A 1 -1.56 5.02 22.46
N TYR A 2 -0.51 4.77 21.65
CA TYR A 2 0.88 5.15 21.94
C TYR A 2 1.06 6.66 22.17
N VAL A 3 0.49 7.51 21.32
CA VAL A 3 0.58 8.98 21.46
C VAL A 3 -0.10 9.46 22.75
N LEU A 4 -1.27 8.93 23.07
CA LEU A 4 -1.97 9.25 24.30
C LEU A 4 -1.19 8.83 25.55
N ALA A 5 -0.60 7.63 25.54
CA ALA A 5 0.24 7.15 26.64
C ALA A 5 1.49 8.02 26.80
N ARG A 6 2.13 8.40 25.70
CA ARG A 6 3.32 9.25 25.69
C ARG A 6 3.04 10.66 26.20
N CYS A 7 1.92 11.27 25.79
CA CYS A 7 1.49 12.59 26.28
C CYS A 7 1.07 12.57 27.76
N ASN A 8 0.56 11.43 28.24
CA ASN A 8 0.21 11.29 29.65
C ASN A 8 1.45 11.15 30.54
N ILE A 9 2.52 10.50 30.04
CA ILE A 9 3.80 10.36 30.74
C ILE A 9 4.62 11.66 30.70
N ASN A 10 4.55 12.39 29.61
CA ASN A 10 5.28 13.64 29.42
C ASN A 10 4.38 14.74 28.82
N PRO A 11 3.64 15.51 29.67
CA PRO A 11 2.70 16.52 29.21
C PRO A 11 3.30 17.63 28.33
N ALA A 12 4.63 17.85 28.45
CA ALA A 12 5.34 18.84 27.64
C ALA A 12 5.40 18.47 26.14
N MET A 13 5.09 17.21 25.78
CA MET A 13 5.01 16.78 24.37
C MET A 13 3.63 16.99 23.75
N ALA A 14 2.62 17.34 24.55
CA ALA A 14 1.31 17.69 24.06
C ALA A 14 1.30 19.15 23.57
N PRO A 15 0.73 19.46 22.40
CA PRO A 15 0.63 20.84 21.95
C PRO A 15 -0.21 21.64 22.94
N THR A 16 0.21 22.86 23.25
CA THR A 16 -0.51 23.75 24.17
C THR A 16 -1.88 24.12 23.60
N ALA A 17 -2.85 24.41 24.47
CA ALA A 17 -4.20 24.82 24.04
C ALA A 17 -4.16 26.02 23.09
N GLU A 18 -3.16 26.89 23.23
CA GLU A 18 -2.94 28.05 22.37
C GLU A 18 -2.44 27.66 20.96
N GLU A 19 -1.55 26.69 20.87
CA GLU A 19 -1.04 26.13 19.59
C GLU A 19 -2.16 25.39 18.84
N VAL A 20 -2.97 24.60 19.56
CA VAL A 20 -4.15 23.94 19.00
C VAL A 20 -5.18 24.97 18.51
N ALA A 21 -5.43 26.02 19.28
CA ALA A 21 -6.35 27.10 18.89
C ALA A 21 -5.83 27.89 17.67
N LYS A 22 -4.52 28.16 17.60
CA LYS A 22 -3.87 28.79 16.44
C LYS A 22 -3.92 27.90 15.19
N ALA A 23 -3.62 26.62 15.34
CA ALA A 23 -3.71 25.65 14.26
C ALA A 23 -5.15 25.54 13.73
N ARG A 24 -6.14 25.42 14.63
CA ARG A 24 -7.57 25.37 14.29
C ARG A 24 -8.07 26.63 13.60
N LYS A 25 -7.59 27.82 14.04
CA LYS A 25 -7.93 29.10 13.40
C LYS A 25 -7.31 29.26 12.00
N LYS A 26 -6.13 28.67 11.79
CA LYS A 26 -5.42 28.64 10.49
C LYS A 26 -6.07 27.65 9.51
N GLU A 27 -6.58 26.51 10.01
CA GLU A 27 -7.31 25.53 9.20
C GLU A 27 -8.72 26.01 8.82
N MET A 28 -9.43 26.69 9.72
CA MET A 28 -10.80 27.16 9.47
C MET A 28 -10.93 28.28 8.44
N LYS A 29 -9.85 28.98 8.09
CA LYS A 29 -9.86 29.90 6.92
C LYS A 29 -9.64 29.10 5.64
N MET A 30 -10.67 28.41 5.17
CA MET A 30 -10.70 27.90 3.79
C MET A 30 -10.77 29.08 2.84
N SER A 31 -9.62 29.49 2.31
CA SER A 31 -9.57 30.44 1.20
C SER A 31 -10.24 29.80 -0.03
N LYS A 32 -10.92 30.61 -0.84
CA LYS A 32 -11.52 30.16 -2.12
C LYS A 32 -10.51 29.41 -2.98
N ASP A 33 -9.23 29.79 -2.93
CA ASP A 33 -8.14 29.12 -3.64
C ASP A 33 -7.87 27.69 -3.13
N LYS A 34 -8.01 27.44 -1.83
CA LYS A 34 -7.89 26.09 -1.25
C LYS A 34 -9.07 25.21 -1.65
N LEU A 35 -10.28 25.75 -1.63
CA LEU A 35 -11.48 25.02 -2.05
C LEU A 35 -11.39 24.63 -3.53
N TYR A 36 -10.93 25.55 -4.37
CA TYR A 36 -10.71 25.30 -5.78
C TYR A 36 -9.62 24.24 -6.04
N ALA A 37 -8.55 24.26 -5.24
CA ALA A 37 -7.51 23.23 -5.30
C ALA A 37 -8.04 21.84 -4.95
N VAL A 38 -8.85 21.74 -3.89
CA VAL A 38 -9.49 20.48 -3.49
C VAL A 38 -10.42 19.97 -4.58
N PHE A 39 -11.24 20.86 -5.16
CA PHE A 39 -12.16 20.52 -6.25
C PHE A 39 -11.40 19.95 -7.47
N LEU A 40 -10.33 20.62 -7.90
CA LEU A 40 -9.50 20.14 -9.02
C LEU A 40 -8.87 18.80 -8.74
N SER A 41 -8.41 18.57 -7.50
CA SER A 41 -7.83 17.27 -7.11
C SER A 41 -8.87 16.16 -7.11
N ILE A 42 -10.06 16.42 -6.59
CA ILE A 42 -11.19 15.48 -6.60
C ILE A 42 -11.61 15.19 -8.04
N PHE A 43 -11.73 16.22 -8.88
CA PHE A 43 -12.07 16.06 -10.29
C PHE A 43 -11.06 15.18 -11.02
N LEU A 44 -9.75 15.38 -10.78
CA LEU A 44 -8.70 14.55 -11.35
C LEU A 44 -8.83 13.08 -10.92
N ILE A 45 -9.11 12.83 -9.64
CA ILE A 45 -9.36 11.47 -9.13
C ILE A 45 -10.55 10.83 -9.84
N PHE A 46 -11.65 11.57 -9.99
CA PHE A 46 -12.83 11.09 -10.71
C PHE A 46 -12.53 10.79 -12.19
N CYS A 47 -11.74 11.62 -12.87
CA CYS A 47 -11.33 11.36 -14.25
C CYS A 47 -10.50 10.07 -14.37
N VAL A 48 -9.52 9.89 -13.50
CA VAL A 48 -8.65 8.70 -13.53
C VAL A 48 -9.45 7.44 -13.15
N MET A 49 -10.16 7.46 -12.03
CA MET A 49 -10.97 6.31 -11.61
C MET A 49 -12.11 6.01 -12.57
N GLY A 50 -12.79 7.06 -13.06
CA GLY A 50 -13.87 6.95 -14.03
C GLY A 50 -13.41 6.34 -15.35
N SER A 51 -12.20 6.64 -15.82
CA SER A 51 -11.64 6.04 -17.03
C SER A 51 -11.37 4.54 -16.88
N ILE A 52 -10.93 4.11 -15.67
CA ILE A 52 -10.68 2.69 -15.35
C ILE A 52 -12.01 1.93 -15.23
N TYR A 53 -12.92 2.41 -14.37
CA TYR A 53 -14.20 1.73 -14.14
C TYR A 53 -15.14 1.80 -15.35
N GLY A 54 -15.02 2.83 -16.16
CA GLY A 54 -15.74 2.92 -17.45
C GLY A 54 -15.18 2.03 -18.55
N GLY A 55 -14.07 1.30 -18.30
CA GLY A 55 -13.42 0.43 -19.29
C GLY A 55 -12.80 1.19 -20.47
N ILE A 56 -12.59 2.51 -20.32
CA ILE A 56 -12.06 3.38 -21.38
C ILE A 56 -10.53 3.25 -21.46
N ALA A 57 -9.89 3.09 -20.30
CA ALA A 57 -8.44 3.04 -20.19
C ALA A 57 -8.00 1.91 -19.23
N SER A 58 -6.91 1.24 -19.57
CA SER A 58 -6.20 0.36 -18.65
C SER A 58 -5.62 1.15 -17.47
N VAL A 59 -5.24 0.48 -16.39
CA VAL A 59 -4.63 1.12 -15.21
C VAL A 59 -3.39 1.95 -15.60
N THR A 60 -2.59 1.45 -16.53
CA THR A 60 -1.36 2.12 -17.00
C THR A 60 -1.69 3.38 -17.82
N GLU A 61 -2.67 3.30 -18.71
CA GLU A 61 -3.11 4.45 -19.52
C GLU A 61 -3.78 5.51 -18.64
N ALA A 62 -4.59 5.10 -17.67
CA ALA A 62 -5.22 6.00 -16.71
C ALA A 62 -4.18 6.73 -15.84
N ALA A 63 -3.06 6.06 -15.50
CA ALA A 63 -1.94 6.72 -14.82
C ALA A 63 -1.31 7.82 -15.69
N ALA A 64 -1.16 7.59 -16.99
CA ALA A 64 -0.67 8.63 -17.93
C ALA A 64 -1.64 9.83 -18.02
N VAL A 65 -2.95 9.56 -18.07
CA VAL A 65 -3.99 10.61 -18.00
C VAL A 65 -3.87 11.40 -16.69
N GLY A 66 -3.62 10.70 -15.57
CA GLY A 66 -3.39 11.33 -14.26
C GLY A 66 -2.20 12.28 -14.25
N VAL A 67 -1.08 11.89 -14.87
CA VAL A 67 0.12 12.74 -15.00
C VAL A 67 -0.17 13.98 -15.82
N LEU A 68 -0.80 13.82 -16.99
CA LEU A 68 -1.18 14.95 -17.85
C LEU A 68 -2.15 15.89 -17.13
N GLY A 69 -3.14 15.34 -16.43
CA GLY A 69 -4.08 16.10 -15.62
C GLY A 69 -3.40 16.87 -14.49
N ALA A 70 -2.43 16.27 -13.80
CA ALA A 70 -1.66 16.95 -12.74
C ALA A 70 -0.82 18.11 -13.30
N ILE A 71 -0.18 17.92 -14.45
CA ILE A 71 0.56 18.99 -15.15
C ILE A 71 -0.39 20.12 -15.53
N PHE A 72 -1.56 19.79 -16.08
CA PHE A 72 -2.59 20.77 -16.47
C PHE A 72 -3.07 21.57 -15.26
N VAL A 73 -3.37 20.90 -14.14
CA VAL A 73 -3.77 21.57 -12.88
C VAL A 73 -2.66 22.49 -12.36
N ALA A 74 -1.41 22.06 -12.39
CA ALA A 74 -0.26 22.88 -11.97
C ALA A 74 -0.10 24.12 -12.87
N TRP A 75 -0.28 23.96 -14.17
CA TRP A 75 -0.22 25.04 -15.16
C TRP A 75 -1.37 26.04 -14.95
N PHE A 76 -2.59 25.55 -14.79
CA PHE A 76 -3.77 26.40 -14.57
C PHE A 76 -3.69 27.22 -13.28
N ARG A 77 -2.99 26.67 -12.26
CA ARG A 77 -2.72 27.34 -10.98
C ARG A 77 -1.50 28.28 -11.00
N ASN A 78 -0.89 28.45 -12.15
CA ASN A 78 0.36 29.23 -12.28
C ASN A 78 1.50 28.74 -11.34
N SER A 79 1.45 27.46 -10.95
CA SER A 79 2.42 26.80 -10.07
C SER A 79 3.38 25.89 -10.84
N TYR A 80 3.22 25.80 -12.16
CA TYR A 80 4.11 25.03 -13.01
C TYR A 80 5.48 25.70 -13.11
N SER A 81 6.54 24.94 -12.83
CA SER A 81 7.90 25.35 -13.08
C SER A 81 8.72 24.16 -13.58
N TRP A 82 9.72 24.42 -14.41
CA TRP A 82 10.63 23.38 -14.90
C TRP A 82 11.34 22.65 -13.74
N ASN A 83 11.71 23.38 -12.70
CA ASN A 83 12.31 22.81 -11.51
C ASN A 83 11.36 21.86 -10.78
N LEU A 84 10.06 22.20 -10.67
CA LEU A 84 9.05 21.31 -10.08
C LEU A 84 8.95 19.99 -10.86
N LEU A 85 8.96 20.07 -12.20
CA LEU A 85 8.92 18.88 -13.04
C LEU A 85 10.18 18.02 -12.86
N GLN A 86 11.37 18.63 -12.82
CA GLN A 86 12.61 17.91 -12.58
C GLN A 86 12.62 17.20 -11.21
N VAL A 87 12.19 17.88 -10.16
CA VAL A 87 12.10 17.31 -8.82
C VAL A 87 11.11 16.13 -8.79
N ALA A 88 9.94 16.28 -9.42
CA ALA A 88 8.95 15.21 -9.53
C ALA A 88 9.49 14.00 -10.31
N LEU A 89 10.16 14.24 -11.44
CA LEU A 89 10.78 13.17 -12.25
C LEU A 89 11.90 12.46 -11.48
N ALA A 90 12.77 13.21 -10.81
CA ALA A 90 13.85 12.64 -10.01
C ALA A 90 13.30 11.77 -8.86
N GLY A 91 12.26 12.23 -8.18
CA GLY A 91 11.56 11.45 -7.15
C GLY A 91 10.94 10.18 -7.72
N THR A 92 10.28 10.27 -8.87
CA THR A 92 9.70 9.12 -9.56
C THR A 92 10.79 8.11 -9.96
N MET A 93 11.90 8.57 -10.56
CA MET A 93 13.02 7.72 -10.94
C MET A 93 13.62 6.98 -9.73
N SER A 94 13.78 7.67 -8.61
CA SER A 94 14.27 7.05 -7.37
C SER A 94 13.33 5.96 -6.87
N THR A 95 12.04 6.23 -6.83
CA THR A 95 11.02 5.26 -6.38
C THR A 95 10.94 4.06 -7.32
N VAL A 96 10.86 4.29 -8.63
CA VAL A 96 10.81 3.22 -9.63
C VAL A 96 12.09 2.39 -9.61
N GLY A 97 13.25 3.03 -9.50
CA GLY A 97 14.53 2.32 -9.38
C GLY A 97 14.59 1.40 -8.16
N THR A 98 14.10 1.86 -7.01
CA THR A 98 14.00 1.02 -5.80
C THR A 98 13.06 -0.16 -6.01
N ILE A 99 11.90 0.06 -6.62
CA ILE A 99 10.93 -1.02 -6.90
C ILE A 99 11.53 -2.06 -7.85
N ILE A 100 12.17 -1.63 -8.94
CA ILE A 100 12.82 -2.53 -9.91
C ILE A 100 13.89 -3.38 -9.20
N TRP A 101 14.69 -2.76 -8.33
CA TRP A 101 15.73 -3.48 -7.57
C TRP A 101 15.13 -4.54 -6.65
N LEU A 102 14.04 -4.21 -5.97
CA LEU A 102 13.29 -5.16 -5.13
C LEU A 102 12.71 -6.32 -5.96
N ILE A 103 12.14 -6.02 -7.12
CA ILE A 103 11.61 -7.04 -8.04
C ILE A 103 12.70 -8.00 -8.48
N LEU A 104 13.87 -7.50 -8.88
CA LEU A 104 15.00 -8.35 -9.30
C LEU A 104 15.43 -9.29 -8.18
N GLY A 105 15.57 -8.78 -6.95
CA GLY A 105 15.87 -9.61 -5.79
C GLY A 105 14.80 -10.66 -5.50
N ALA A 106 13.54 -10.27 -5.56
CA ALA A 106 12.41 -11.17 -5.32
C ALA A 106 12.31 -12.27 -6.39
N VAL A 107 12.48 -11.93 -7.66
CA VAL A 107 12.45 -12.91 -8.77
C VAL A 107 13.60 -13.93 -8.62
N ALA A 108 14.80 -13.47 -8.28
CA ALA A 108 15.93 -14.36 -8.02
C ALA A 108 15.62 -15.29 -6.82
N PHE A 109 15.09 -14.76 -5.74
CA PHE A 109 14.68 -15.54 -4.57
C PHE A 109 13.62 -16.59 -4.93
N VAL A 110 12.54 -16.19 -5.60
CA VAL A 110 11.45 -17.10 -6.01
C VAL A 110 11.95 -18.17 -6.98
N GLY A 111 12.87 -17.80 -7.89
CA GLY A 111 13.50 -18.76 -8.79
C GLY A 111 14.25 -19.87 -8.04
N ILE A 112 15.12 -19.50 -7.11
CA ILE A 112 15.86 -20.45 -6.27
C ILE A 112 14.90 -21.27 -5.38
N TYR A 113 13.94 -20.61 -4.74
CA TYR A 113 12.93 -21.23 -3.90
C TYR A 113 12.16 -22.33 -4.62
N ASN A 114 11.71 -22.08 -5.85
CA ASN A 114 11.01 -23.07 -6.65
C ASN A 114 11.93 -24.24 -7.09
N LEU A 115 13.18 -23.94 -7.46
CA LEU A 115 14.15 -24.96 -7.87
C LEU A 115 14.48 -25.95 -6.76
N ILE A 116 14.51 -25.52 -5.51
CA ILE A 116 14.80 -26.41 -4.36
C ILE A 116 13.55 -27.07 -3.78
N GLY A 117 12.39 -26.95 -4.42
CA GLY A 117 11.14 -27.53 -3.93
C GLY A 117 10.51 -26.79 -2.75
N GLY A 118 10.76 -25.49 -2.63
CA GLY A 118 10.28 -24.65 -1.52
C GLY A 118 8.76 -24.65 -1.35
N ALA A 119 8.01 -24.71 -2.46
CA ALA A 119 6.55 -24.79 -2.40
C ALA A 119 6.05 -26.06 -1.71
N ASP A 120 6.67 -27.21 -2.00
CA ASP A 120 6.30 -28.48 -1.39
C ASP A 120 6.75 -28.54 0.08
N PHE A 121 7.90 -27.96 0.39
CA PHE A 121 8.36 -27.80 1.77
C PHE A 121 7.35 -26.97 2.58
N MET A 122 6.89 -25.83 2.08
CA MET A 122 5.91 -25.00 2.78
C MET A 122 4.56 -25.68 2.94
N ARG A 123 4.11 -26.43 1.92
CA ARG A 123 2.89 -27.23 2.04
C ARG A 123 3.03 -28.27 3.16
N SER A 124 4.13 -29.01 3.19
CA SER A 124 4.39 -30.02 4.24
C SER A 124 4.49 -29.40 5.62
N LEU A 125 5.12 -28.22 5.73
CA LEU A 125 5.24 -27.48 6.98
C LEU A 125 3.87 -27.09 7.54
N PHE A 126 3.01 -26.52 6.70
CA PHE A 126 1.68 -26.09 7.14
C PHE A 126 0.72 -27.24 7.39
N SER A 127 0.76 -28.30 6.58
CA SER A 127 -0.02 -29.52 6.84
C SER A 127 0.43 -30.26 8.10
N GLY A 128 1.72 -30.16 8.44
CA GLY A 128 2.27 -30.70 9.69
C GLY A 128 1.77 -30.02 10.96
N LEU A 129 1.17 -28.83 10.86
CA LEU A 129 0.59 -28.13 12.01
C LEU A 129 -0.71 -28.79 12.52
N GLY A 130 -1.35 -29.67 11.74
CA GLY A 130 -2.62 -30.31 12.13
C GLY A 130 -3.78 -29.34 12.30
N LEU A 131 -3.67 -28.13 11.72
CA LEU A 131 -4.73 -27.11 11.79
C LEU A 131 -5.66 -27.25 10.58
N PRO A 132 -6.96 -26.87 10.74
CA PRO A 132 -7.86 -26.74 9.59
C PRO A 132 -7.35 -25.63 8.66
N ALA A 133 -7.71 -25.67 7.38
CA ALA A 133 -7.25 -24.73 6.35
C ALA A 133 -7.40 -23.26 6.76
N ILE A 134 -8.55 -22.89 7.37
CA ILE A 134 -8.76 -21.55 7.89
C ILE A 134 -7.78 -21.17 9.01
N GLY A 135 -7.39 -22.09 9.85
CA GLY A 135 -6.39 -21.91 10.90
C GLY A 135 -5.00 -21.61 10.31
N ILE A 136 -4.63 -22.30 9.23
CA ILE A 136 -3.40 -22.05 8.50
C ILE A 136 -3.38 -20.64 7.91
N VAL A 137 -4.50 -20.19 7.34
CA VAL A 137 -4.63 -18.82 6.84
C VAL A 137 -4.42 -17.81 7.96
N PHE A 138 -4.98 -18.03 9.16
CA PHE A 138 -4.74 -17.15 10.30
C PHE A 138 -3.27 -17.12 10.73
N VAL A 139 -2.56 -18.23 10.68
CA VAL A 139 -1.10 -18.27 10.94
C VAL A 139 -0.34 -17.46 9.91
N MET A 140 -0.67 -17.62 8.61
CA MET A 140 -0.08 -16.81 7.54
C MET A 140 -0.33 -15.31 7.75
N MET A 141 -1.55 -14.93 8.12
CA MET A 141 -1.90 -13.55 8.44
C MET A 141 -1.11 -13.02 9.63
N GLY A 142 -0.91 -13.83 10.66
CA GLY A 142 -0.06 -13.49 11.80
C GLY A 142 1.39 -13.21 11.40
N ILE A 143 1.95 -14.03 10.51
CA ILE A 143 3.29 -13.80 9.95
C ILE A 143 3.34 -12.48 9.17
N LEU A 144 2.34 -12.20 8.32
CA LEU A 144 2.24 -10.94 7.57
C LEU A 144 2.17 -9.71 8.49
N VAL A 145 1.42 -9.82 9.59
CA VAL A 145 1.33 -8.76 10.62
C VAL A 145 2.72 -8.48 11.22
N ILE A 146 3.46 -9.52 11.59
CA ILE A 146 4.80 -9.38 12.15
C ILE A 146 5.74 -8.76 11.12
N LEU A 147 5.78 -9.26 9.89
CA LEU A 147 6.60 -8.72 8.81
C LEU A 147 6.24 -7.25 8.51
N GLY A 148 4.95 -6.91 8.53
CA GLY A 148 4.45 -5.56 8.29
C GLY A 148 4.91 -4.51 9.30
N THR A 149 5.39 -4.93 10.48
CA THR A 149 5.97 -4.01 11.46
C THR A 149 7.41 -3.61 11.13
N PHE A 150 8.13 -4.41 10.34
CA PHE A 150 9.56 -4.22 10.05
C PHE A 150 9.86 -3.89 8.60
N MET A 151 9.02 -4.35 7.67
CA MET A 151 9.28 -4.27 6.23
C MET A 151 8.25 -3.42 5.49
N GLU A 152 8.65 -2.89 4.35
CA GLU A 152 7.74 -2.21 3.43
C GLU A 152 6.83 -3.23 2.71
N TRP A 153 5.59 -2.82 2.43
CA TRP A 153 4.55 -3.68 1.85
C TRP A 153 4.93 -4.30 0.51
N ILE A 154 5.66 -3.57 -0.35
CA ILE A 154 6.12 -4.08 -1.65
C ILE A 154 7.06 -5.28 -1.45
N ALA A 155 8.03 -5.14 -0.55
CA ALA A 155 8.98 -6.21 -0.25
C ALA A 155 8.27 -7.44 0.34
N ILE A 156 7.31 -7.22 1.25
CA ILE A 156 6.51 -8.31 1.83
C ILE A 156 5.70 -9.01 0.74
N ALA A 157 5.01 -8.26 -0.14
CA ALA A 157 4.21 -8.83 -1.20
C ALA A 157 5.06 -9.73 -2.13
N PHE A 158 6.21 -9.25 -2.58
CA PHE A 158 7.07 -10.01 -3.49
C PHE A 158 7.69 -11.27 -2.88
N ILE A 159 7.88 -11.31 -1.56
CA ILE A 159 8.42 -12.47 -0.87
C ILE A 159 7.29 -13.43 -0.46
N THR A 160 6.23 -12.93 0.16
CA THR A 160 5.23 -13.79 0.81
C THR A 160 4.18 -14.32 -0.15
N VAL A 161 3.76 -13.55 -1.16
CA VAL A 161 2.74 -14.02 -2.11
C VAL A 161 3.21 -15.26 -2.88
N PRO A 162 4.40 -15.32 -3.48
CA PRO A 162 4.88 -16.51 -4.14
C PRO A 162 5.05 -17.72 -3.22
N VAL A 163 5.32 -17.48 -1.94
CA VAL A 163 5.50 -18.55 -0.93
C VAL A 163 4.16 -19.06 -0.41
N PHE A 164 3.21 -18.18 -0.12
CA PHE A 164 1.95 -18.54 0.52
C PHE A 164 0.84 -18.90 -0.48
N ALA A 165 0.78 -18.22 -1.64
CA ALA A 165 -0.27 -18.49 -2.63
C ALA A 165 -0.36 -19.96 -3.06
N PRO A 166 0.74 -20.69 -3.34
CA PRO A 166 0.67 -22.11 -3.67
C PRO A 166 0.09 -22.98 -2.55
N VAL A 167 0.31 -22.61 -1.29
CA VAL A 167 -0.24 -23.31 -0.12
C VAL A 167 -1.75 -23.09 -0.04
N VAL A 168 -2.21 -21.84 -0.19
CA VAL A 168 -3.62 -21.47 -0.16
C VAL A 168 -4.39 -22.12 -1.32
N VAL A 169 -3.81 -22.11 -2.53
CA VAL A 169 -4.37 -22.77 -3.70
C VAL A 169 -4.49 -24.27 -3.47
N GLY A 170 -3.49 -24.91 -2.83
CA GLY A 170 -3.55 -26.33 -2.46
C GLY A 170 -4.65 -26.68 -1.46
N MET A 171 -5.04 -25.74 -0.60
CA MET A 171 -6.12 -25.88 0.39
C MET A 171 -7.47 -25.34 -0.09
N ALA A 172 -7.58 -24.88 -1.34
CA ALA A 172 -8.78 -24.27 -1.88
C ALA A 172 -10.06 -25.11 -1.67
N PRO A 173 -10.07 -26.45 -1.91
CA PRO A 173 -11.25 -27.29 -1.69
C PRO A 173 -11.71 -27.29 -0.22
N GLU A 174 -10.78 -27.28 0.74
CA GLU A 174 -11.07 -27.24 2.17
C GLU A 174 -11.63 -25.87 2.61
N LEU A 175 -11.28 -24.82 1.88
CA LEU A 175 -11.82 -23.46 2.09
C LEU A 175 -13.14 -23.23 1.37
N GLY A 176 -13.65 -24.19 0.60
CA GLY A 176 -14.85 -24.05 -0.22
C GLY A 176 -14.67 -23.09 -1.39
N LEU A 177 -13.43 -22.93 -1.88
CA LEU A 177 -13.05 -22.03 -2.96
C LEU A 177 -12.54 -22.83 -4.16
N GLU A 178 -12.78 -22.31 -5.36
CA GLU A 178 -12.06 -22.79 -6.53
C GLU A 178 -10.60 -22.32 -6.52
N PRO A 179 -9.64 -23.11 -7.01
CA PRO A 179 -8.21 -22.79 -6.94
C PRO A 179 -7.84 -21.42 -7.51
N GLU A 180 -8.51 -21.01 -8.59
CA GLU A 180 -8.30 -19.71 -9.24
C GLU A 180 -8.69 -18.53 -8.32
N TRP A 181 -9.79 -18.66 -7.58
CA TRP A 181 -10.27 -17.65 -6.66
C TRP A 181 -9.52 -17.65 -5.33
N ALA A 182 -8.93 -18.79 -4.93
CA ALA A 182 -8.20 -18.88 -3.67
C ALA A 182 -6.97 -17.96 -3.63
N ALA A 183 -6.23 -17.85 -4.75
CA ALA A 183 -5.10 -16.93 -4.86
C ALA A 183 -5.54 -15.46 -4.80
N VAL A 184 -6.65 -15.12 -5.50
CA VAL A 184 -7.23 -13.77 -5.48
C VAL A 184 -7.71 -13.41 -4.07
N TRP A 185 -8.43 -14.33 -3.42
CA TRP A 185 -8.93 -14.16 -2.06
C TRP A 185 -7.78 -13.90 -1.06
N PHE A 186 -6.70 -14.68 -1.16
CA PHE A 186 -5.51 -14.47 -0.34
C PHE A 186 -4.87 -13.10 -0.61
N GLY A 187 -4.77 -12.67 -1.88
CA GLY A 187 -4.29 -11.34 -2.24
C GLY A 187 -5.12 -10.20 -1.65
N VAL A 188 -6.46 -10.37 -1.61
CA VAL A 188 -7.36 -9.41 -0.95
C VAL A 188 -7.13 -9.38 0.55
N LEU A 189 -7.02 -10.54 1.22
CA LEU A 189 -6.70 -10.61 2.64
C LEU A 189 -5.36 -9.96 2.96
N PHE A 190 -4.35 -10.19 2.13
CA PHE A 190 -3.05 -9.54 2.24
C PHE A 190 -3.19 -8.01 2.18
N ALA A 191 -3.87 -7.49 1.16
CA ALA A 191 -4.06 -6.05 0.98
C ALA A 191 -4.81 -5.40 2.15
N VAL A 192 -5.88 -6.04 2.63
CA VAL A 192 -6.69 -5.54 3.75
C VAL A 192 -5.88 -5.52 5.05
N SER A 193 -5.20 -6.62 5.39
CA SER A 193 -4.40 -6.67 6.63
C SER A 193 -3.28 -5.64 6.63
N TYR A 194 -2.65 -5.42 5.48
CA TYR A 194 -1.58 -4.46 5.37
C TYR A 194 -2.07 -3.01 5.48
N THR A 195 -3.18 -2.65 4.85
CA THR A 195 -3.74 -1.29 4.93
C THR A 195 -4.12 -0.90 6.36
N HIS A 196 -4.63 -1.84 7.16
CA HIS A 196 -4.96 -1.58 8.56
C HIS A 196 -3.75 -1.44 9.48
N LEU A 197 -2.61 -2.06 9.13
CA LEU A 197 -1.38 -2.01 9.92
C LEU A 197 -0.52 -0.78 9.64
N THR A 198 -0.49 -0.30 8.40
CA THR A 198 0.39 0.79 7.99
C THR A 198 -0.17 2.18 8.26
N LEU A 199 -1.48 2.32 8.40
CA LEU A 199 -2.12 3.61 8.69
C LEU A 199 -1.60 4.30 9.97
N PRO A 200 -1.29 3.60 11.08
CA PRO A 200 -0.78 4.24 12.30
C PRO A 200 0.72 4.53 12.28
N THR A 201 1.52 3.89 11.42
CA THR A 201 2.99 3.99 11.48
C THR A 201 3.58 5.10 10.64
N ARG A 202 2.82 5.68 9.70
CA ARG A 202 3.30 6.67 8.73
C ARG A 202 3.30 8.12 9.23
N TYR A 203 2.84 8.41 10.44
CA TYR A 203 2.90 9.74 11.07
C TYR A 203 4.11 9.86 11.99
N ARG A 204 5.31 9.60 11.48
CA ARG A 204 6.56 10.04 12.08
C ARG A 204 7.33 10.84 11.04
N VAL A 205 6.96 12.11 10.94
CA VAL A 205 7.88 13.21 10.59
C VAL A 205 7.47 14.41 11.43
#